data_6707f3cc71c958a4adc550c5c349ceb2
#
_entry.id   6707f3cc71c958a4adc550c5c349ceb2
#
_cell.length_a   1.000
_cell.length_b   1.000
_cell.length_c   1.000
_cell.angle_alpha   90.00
_cell.angle_beta   90.00
_cell.angle_gamma   90.00
#
_symmetry.space_group_name_H-M   'P 1'
#
loop_
_entity.id
_entity.type
_entity.pdbx_description
1 polymer ?
#
loop_
_entity_poly.entity_id
_entity_poly.type
_entity_poly.pdbx_seq_one_letter_code
_entity_poly.pdbx_strand_id
1 'polypeptide(L)'
;FEVDTPATQLAKIAALQKAGIESSHVTFVETDFNQVSWVDALQKHGFEPALRTLVLWEGVTMYLPEDAVRSTLTAVAELGPGSLIAFDYFAREFVEGEGGFKFVAPYMKLSIDLTYGERFIFGIPLRSDGSSAVAALLESCGLTLERFEMVGRQGSMTAFYGFAVGERM
;
A
#
# COMPACT_ATOMS: atom_id res chain seq x y z
N PHE A 1 0.66 0.50 16.18
CA PHE A 1 -0.73 0.71 15.70
C PHE A 1 -0.97 -0.16 14.48
N GLU A 2 -2.18 -0.68 14.37
CA GLU A 2 -2.68 -1.34 13.18
C GLU A 2 -4.03 -0.73 12.82
N VAL A 3 -4.19 -0.36 11.54
CA VAL A 3 -5.39 0.32 11.03
C VAL A 3 -6.02 -0.54 9.95
N ASP A 4 -7.28 -0.93 10.11
CA ASP A 4 -8.01 -1.70 9.11
C ASP A 4 -9.53 -1.47 9.24
N THR A 5 -10.28 -2.01 8.28
CA THR A 5 -11.74 -2.00 8.36
C THR A 5 -12.21 -2.90 9.51
N PRO A 6 -13.36 -2.60 10.14
CA PRO A 6 -13.84 -3.37 11.30
C PRO A 6 -13.94 -4.88 11.04
N ALA A 7 -14.42 -5.29 9.87
CA ALA A 7 -14.60 -6.70 9.54
C ALA A 7 -13.25 -7.45 9.43
N THR A 8 -12.27 -6.86 8.74
CA THR A 8 -10.94 -7.44 8.55
C THR A 8 -10.20 -7.51 9.88
N GLN A 9 -10.27 -6.43 10.68
CA GLN A 9 -9.60 -6.36 11.97
C GLN A 9 -10.14 -7.41 12.96
N LEU A 10 -11.47 -7.57 13.03
CA LEU A 10 -12.07 -8.61 13.88
C LEU A 10 -11.63 -10.02 13.46
N ALA A 11 -11.59 -10.32 12.16
CA ALA A 11 -11.14 -11.61 11.66
C ALA A 11 -9.66 -11.87 12.01
N LYS A 12 -8.79 -10.84 11.89
CA LYS A 12 -7.38 -10.93 12.25
C LYS A 12 -7.18 -11.16 13.75
N ILE A 13 -7.86 -10.39 14.60
CA ILE A 13 -7.79 -10.56 16.06
C ILE A 13 -8.21 -11.99 16.46
N ALA A 14 -9.31 -12.50 15.90
CA ALA A 14 -9.75 -13.88 16.15
C ALA A 14 -8.71 -14.92 15.70
N ALA A 15 -8.05 -14.70 14.55
CA ALA A 15 -6.99 -15.57 14.05
C ALA A 15 -5.75 -15.55 14.95
N LEU A 16 -5.32 -14.39 15.43
CA LEU A 16 -4.21 -14.23 16.38
C LEU A 16 -4.49 -14.96 17.69
N GLN A 17 -5.67 -14.76 18.27
CA GLN A 17 -6.11 -15.47 19.48
C GLN A 17 -6.11 -16.99 19.31
N LYS A 18 -6.67 -17.48 18.20
CA LYS A 18 -6.70 -18.91 17.88
C LYS A 18 -5.28 -19.50 17.73
N ALA A 19 -4.35 -18.72 17.18
CA ALA A 19 -2.94 -19.12 17.02
C ALA A 19 -2.11 -18.97 18.31
N GLY A 20 -2.66 -18.39 19.38
CA GLY A 20 -1.93 -18.10 20.62
C GLY A 20 -0.86 -17.03 20.45
N ILE A 21 -1.02 -16.13 19.48
CA ILE A 21 -0.07 -15.04 19.21
C ILE A 21 -0.42 -13.85 20.10
N GLU A 22 0.57 -13.42 20.90
CA GLU A 22 0.46 -12.25 21.76
C GLU A 22 0.41 -10.96 20.95
N SER A 23 -0.60 -10.15 21.17
CA SER A 23 -0.81 -8.88 20.45
C SER A 23 -1.15 -7.68 21.36
N SER A 24 -0.93 -7.79 22.67
CA SER A 24 -1.21 -6.70 23.65
C SER A 24 -0.40 -5.43 23.37
N HIS A 25 0.73 -5.55 22.67
CA HIS A 25 1.57 -4.43 22.25
C HIS A 25 1.01 -3.68 21.01
N VAL A 26 -0.05 -4.20 20.37
CA VAL A 26 -0.67 -3.59 19.19
C VAL A 26 -1.90 -2.80 19.59
N THR A 27 -1.96 -1.54 19.20
CA THR A 27 -3.19 -0.75 19.28
C THR A 27 -3.95 -0.91 17.95
N PHE A 28 -5.05 -1.67 18.01
CA PHE A 28 -5.93 -1.88 16.87
C PHE A 28 -6.88 -0.70 16.71
N VAL A 29 -6.93 -0.11 15.53
CA VAL A 29 -7.75 1.06 15.21
C VAL A 29 -8.66 0.75 14.03
N GLU A 30 -9.93 0.58 14.32
CA GLU A 30 -10.95 0.38 13.28
C GLU A 30 -11.24 1.71 12.56
N THR A 31 -11.18 1.71 11.23
CA THR A 31 -11.57 2.88 10.44
C THR A 31 -12.11 2.51 9.07
N ASP A 32 -13.03 3.32 8.59
CA ASP A 32 -13.44 3.34 7.20
C ASP A 32 -12.66 4.46 6.50
N PHE A 33 -11.67 4.08 5.71
CA PHE A 33 -10.79 5.00 4.97
C PHE A 33 -11.54 5.94 4.01
N ASN A 34 -12.80 5.64 3.68
CA ASN A 34 -13.63 6.51 2.86
C ASN A 34 -14.29 7.65 3.64
N GLN A 35 -14.34 7.54 4.97
CA GLN A 35 -15.07 8.48 5.84
C GLN A 35 -14.16 9.30 6.74
N VAL A 36 -13.05 8.73 7.18
CA VAL A 36 -12.15 9.34 8.17
C VAL A 36 -10.70 9.20 7.73
N SER A 37 -9.91 10.27 7.88
CA SER A 37 -8.46 10.21 7.73
C SER A 37 -7.91 9.16 8.71
N TRP A 38 -7.06 8.27 8.19
CA TRP A 38 -6.39 7.27 9.02
C TRP A 38 -5.51 7.92 10.11
N VAL A 39 -4.91 9.07 9.84
CA VAL A 39 -4.13 9.84 10.83
C VAL A 39 -5.05 10.32 11.96
N ASP A 40 -6.21 10.88 11.62
CA ASP A 40 -7.16 11.35 12.64
C ASP A 40 -7.73 10.19 13.48
N ALA A 41 -7.93 9.02 12.84
CA ALA A 41 -8.35 7.82 13.57
C ALA A 41 -7.27 7.38 14.57
N LEU A 42 -6.00 7.34 14.15
CA LEU A 42 -4.87 6.99 15.00
C LEU A 42 -4.65 7.98 16.15
N GLN A 43 -4.80 9.30 15.90
CA GLN A 43 -4.65 10.33 16.96
C GLN A 43 -5.65 10.16 18.10
N LYS A 44 -6.87 9.71 17.82
CA LYS A 44 -7.86 9.39 18.86
C LYS A 44 -7.42 8.24 19.77
N HIS A 45 -6.43 7.46 19.34
CA HIS A 45 -5.87 6.32 20.07
C HIS A 45 -4.45 6.60 20.60
N GLY A 46 -4.03 7.87 20.63
CA GLY A 46 -2.75 8.29 21.20
C GLY A 46 -1.57 8.28 20.20
N PHE A 47 -1.83 8.22 18.90
CA PHE A 47 -0.79 8.43 17.91
C PHE A 47 -0.37 9.91 17.85
N GLU A 48 0.93 10.14 17.84
CA GLU A 48 1.53 11.49 17.77
C GLU A 48 2.15 11.71 16.39
N PRO A 49 1.49 12.45 15.47
CA PRO A 49 1.99 12.64 14.10
C PRO A 49 3.35 13.35 14.02
N ALA A 50 3.72 14.13 15.05
CA ALA A 50 5.01 14.81 15.09
C ALA A 50 6.21 13.88 15.33
N LEU A 51 5.96 12.65 15.76
CA LEU A 51 7.02 11.66 15.99
C LEU A 51 7.43 11.00 14.65
N ARG A 52 8.72 10.65 14.58
CA ARG A 52 9.23 9.83 13.49
C ARG A 52 8.52 8.49 13.45
N THR A 53 7.90 8.15 12.33
CA THR A 53 7.02 7.00 12.17
C THR A 53 7.45 6.13 10.99
N LEU A 54 7.37 4.82 11.13
CA LEU A 54 7.40 3.88 10.01
C LEU A 54 5.98 3.43 9.70
N VAL A 55 5.53 3.72 8.49
CA VAL A 55 4.25 3.23 7.95
C VAL A 55 4.53 2.01 7.07
N LEU A 56 3.97 0.86 7.42
CA LEU A 56 3.96 -0.33 6.57
C LEU A 56 2.60 -0.44 5.90
N TRP A 57 2.58 -0.36 4.58
CA TRP A 57 1.35 -0.32 3.78
C TRP A 57 1.40 -1.38 2.68
N GLU A 58 1.02 -2.59 3.05
CA GLU A 58 1.18 -3.81 2.26
C GLU A 58 -0.18 -4.40 1.85
N GLY A 59 -0.28 -4.82 0.59
CA GLY A 59 -1.46 -5.51 0.05
C GLY A 59 -2.68 -4.63 -0.16
N VAL A 60 -2.55 -3.30 -0.26
CA VAL A 60 -3.67 -2.35 -0.28
C VAL A 60 -3.66 -1.44 -1.51
N THR A 61 -2.50 -0.94 -1.93
CA THR A 61 -2.41 0.11 -2.96
C THR A 61 -3.14 -0.23 -4.24
N MET A 62 -3.04 -1.48 -4.70
CA MET A 62 -3.62 -1.96 -5.96
C MET A 62 -5.15 -1.93 -6.01
N TYR A 63 -5.81 -1.85 -4.87
CA TYR A 63 -7.28 -1.82 -4.74
C TYR A 63 -7.85 -0.41 -4.60
N LEU A 64 -7.00 0.59 -4.41
CA LEU A 64 -7.42 1.97 -4.18
C LEU A 64 -7.39 2.81 -5.47
N PRO A 65 -8.27 3.80 -5.61
CA PRO A 65 -8.12 4.79 -6.66
C PRO A 65 -6.86 5.66 -6.44
N GLU A 66 -6.30 6.21 -7.52
CA GLU A 66 -5.02 6.94 -7.48
C GLU A 66 -5.04 8.14 -6.51
N ASP A 67 -6.16 8.82 -6.39
CA ASP A 67 -6.33 9.94 -5.45
C ASP A 67 -6.25 9.50 -3.98
N ALA A 68 -6.78 8.33 -3.64
CA ALA A 68 -6.65 7.75 -2.30
C ALA A 68 -5.20 7.32 -2.01
N VAL A 69 -4.50 6.75 -3.01
CA VAL A 69 -3.07 6.44 -2.88
C VAL A 69 -2.26 7.71 -2.63
N ARG A 70 -2.48 8.76 -3.42
CA ARG A 70 -1.81 10.05 -3.25
C ARG A 70 -2.13 10.71 -1.91
N SER A 71 -3.38 10.66 -1.48
CA SER A 71 -3.80 11.19 -0.17
C SER A 71 -3.07 10.51 0.98
N THR A 72 -2.92 9.19 0.94
CA THR A 72 -2.16 8.44 1.95
C THR A 72 -0.68 8.82 1.96
N LEU A 73 -0.05 8.89 0.78
CA LEU A 73 1.36 9.30 0.67
C LEU A 73 1.58 10.73 1.18
N THR A 74 0.69 11.67 0.82
CA THR A 74 0.75 13.05 1.30
C THR A 74 0.58 13.13 2.81
N ALA A 75 -0.31 12.34 3.40
CA ALA A 75 -0.47 12.30 4.85
C ALA A 75 0.81 11.80 5.56
N VAL A 76 1.55 10.87 4.95
CA VAL A 76 2.86 10.45 5.48
C VAL A 76 3.89 11.57 5.41
N ALA A 77 3.86 12.39 4.36
CA ALA A 77 4.76 13.55 4.22
C ALA A 77 4.50 14.64 5.28
N GLU A 78 3.34 14.62 5.94
CA GLU A 78 3.00 15.53 7.05
C GLU A 78 3.40 15.00 8.44
N LEU A 79 3.85 13.74 8.55
CA LEU A 79 4.32 13.15 9.82
C LEU A 79 5.67 13.75 10.26
N GLY A 80 6.20 13.33 11.39
CA GLY A 80 7.48 13.79 11.93
C GLY A 80 8.66 13.60 10.95
N PRO A 81 9.66 14.51 10.93
CA PRO A 81 10.81 14.42 10.03
C PRO A 81 11.52 13.05 10.07
N GLY A 82 11.93 12.55 8.91
CA GLY A 82 12.54 11.22 8.77
C GLY A 82 11.54 10.07 8.91
N SER A 83 10.23 10.34 8.86
CA SER A 83 9.21 9.28 8.75
C SER A 83 9.32 8.58 7.42
N LEU A 84 9.06 7.26 7.45
CA LEU A 84 9.16 6.37 6.31
C LEU A 84 7.82 5.74 5.99
N ILE A 85 7.59 5.49 4.71
CA ILE A 85 6.54 4.58 4.25
C ILE A 85 7.16 3.47 3.40
N ALA A 86 6.88 2.22 3.75
CA ALA A 86 7.16 1.06 2.93
C ALA A 86 5.85 0.52 2.36
N PHE A 87 5.75 0.42 1.05
CA PHE A 87 4.53 -0.02 0.38
C PHE A 87 4.83 -0.89 -0.83
N ASP A 88 3.86 -1.72 -1.18
CA ASP A 88 3.86 -2.53 -2.39
C ASP A 88 2.91 -1.98 -3.43
N TYR A 89 3.11 -2.37 -4.68
CA TYR A 89 2.24 -1.97 -5.79
C TYR A 89 2.34 -2.92 -6.96
N PHE A 90 1.35 -2.89 -7.85
CA PHE A 90 1.41 -3.56 -9.14
C PHE A 90 1.88 -2.63 -10.25
N ALA A 91 2.53 -3.23 -11.26
CA ALA A 91 2.78 -2.57 -12.52
C ALA A 91 1.46 -2.17 -13.21
N ARG A 92 1.37 -0.94 -13.71
CA ARG A 92 0.17 -0.47 -14.43
C ARG A 92 -0.13 -1.33 -15.63
N GLU A 93 0.88 -1.74 -16.37
CA GLU A 93 0.76 -2.63 -17.53
C GLU A 93 0.13 -3.98 -17.16
N PHE A 94 0.38 -4.48 -15.96
CA PHE A 94 -0.29 -5.67 -15.44
C PHE A 94 -1.76 -5.38 -15.08
N VAL A 95 -2.02 -4.29 -14.39
CA VAL A 95 -3.39 -3.87 -14.03
C VAL A 95 -4.25 -3.61 -15.27
N GLU A 96 -3.70 -3.03 -16.31
CA GLU A 96 -4.40 -2.74 -17.56
C GLU A 96 -4.42 -3.92 -18.53
N GLY A 97 -3.59 -4.95 -18.30
CA GLY A 97 -3.48 -6.13 -19.17
C GLY A 97 -2.74 -5.80 -20.46
N GLU A 98 -1.73 -4.97 -20.39
CA GLU A 98 -0.95 -4.53 -21.55
C GLU A 98 0.34 -5.33 -21.76
N GLY A 99 0.93 -5.19 -22.95
CA GLY A 99 2.21 -5.83 -23.27
C GLY A 99 2.21 -7.34 -23.05
N GLY A 100 3.21 -7.86 -22.34
CA GLY A 100 3.35 -9.28 -22.02
C GLY A 100 2.26 -9.82 -21.08
N PHE A 101 1.52 -8.94 -20.39
CA PHE A 101 0.48 -9.34 -19.43
C PHE A 101 -0.90 -9.57 -20.08
N LYS A 102 -1.06 -9.27 -21.36
CA LYS A 102 -2.33 -9.35 -22.10
C LYS A 102 -3.07 -10.67 -21.92
N PHE A 103 -2.34 -11.77 -21.82
CA PHE A 103 -2.93 -13.10 -21.69
C PHE A 103 -3.08 -13.58 -20.23
N VAL A 104 -2.25 -13.11 -19.30
CA VAL A 104 -2.20 -13.58 -17.90
C VAL A 104 -3.07 -12.72 -16.99
N ALA A 105 -3.01 -11.41 -17.16
CA ALA A 105 -3.72 -10.47 -16.29
C ALA A 105 -5.26 -10.69 -16.25
N PRO A 106 -5.97 -10.96 -17.36
CA PRO A 106 -7.41 -11.19 -17.31
C PRO A 106 -7.81 -12.38 -16.43
N TYR A 107 -7.03 -13.47 -16.48
CA TYR A 107 -7.31 -14.66 -15.65
C TYR A 107 -7.05 -14.41 -14.18
N MET A 108 -5.96 -13.73 -13.83
CA MET A 108 -5.65 -13.37 -12.45
C MET A 108 -6.69 -12.42 -11.88
N LYS A 109 -7.06 -11.38 -12.64
CA LYS A 109 -8.09 -10.40 -12.23
C LYS A 109 -9.45 -11.09 -12.03
N LEU A 110 -9.86 -11.96 -12.94
CA LEU A 110 -11.10 -12.72 -12.80
C LEU A 110 -11.08 -13.63 -11.57
N SER A 111 -9.95 -14.28 -11.29
CA SER A 111 -9.80 -15.15 -10.11
C SER A 111 -9.95 -14.35 -8.81
N ILE A 112 -9.36 -13.18 -8.71
CA ILE A 112 -9.46 -12.31 -7.53
C ILE A 112 -10.89 -11.76 -7.38
N ASP A 113 -11.50 -11.27 -8.47
CA ASP A 113 -12.88 -10.75 -8.47
C ASP A 113 -13.87 -11.85 -8.00
N LEU A 114 -13.74 -13.07 -8.52
CA LEU A 114 -14.61 -14.20 -8.13
C LEU A 114 -14.37 -14.69 -6.70
N THR A 115 -13.14 -14.60 -6.19
CA THR A 115 -12.78 -15.16 -4.88
C THR A 115 -13.01 -14.16 -3.74
N TYR A 116 -12.69 -12.89 -3.98
CA TYR A 116 -12.67 -11.85 -2.94
C TYR A 116 -13.61 -10.68 -3.24
N GLY A 117 -14.18 -10.59 -4.45
CA GLY A 117 -14.99 -9.44 -4.88
C GLY A 117 -14.17 -8.16 -5.08
N GLU A 118 -12.86 -8.29 -5.23
CA GLU A 118 -11.92 -7.17 -5.33
C GLU A 118 -11.39 -7.01 -6.75
N ARG A 119 -11.01 -5.78 -7.11
CA ARG A 119 -10.46 -5.45 -8.41
C ARG A 119 -9.18 -4.64 -8.29
N PHE A 120 -8.18 -5.00 -9.10
CA PHE A 120 -7.00 -4.16 -9.24
C PHE A 120 -7.33 -2.94 -10.11
N ILE A 121 -7.18 -1.76 -9.54
CA ILE A 121 -7.50 -0.49 -10.20
C ILE A 121 -6.31 0.49 -10.25
N PHE A 122 -5.35 0.35 -9.33
CA PHE A 122 -4.15 1.17 -9.30
C PHE A 122 -2.91 0.38 -9.69
N GLY A 123 -2.02 1.03 -10.42
CA GLY A 123 -0.69 0.52 -10.74
C GLY A 123 0.26 1.66 -11.12
N ILE A 124 1.56 1.43 -10.88
CA ILE A 124 2.63 2.38 -11.24
C ILE A 124 3.28 1.91 -12.55
N PRO A 125 3.46 2.80 -13.56
CA PRO A 125 4.04 2.41 -14.84
C PRO A 125 5.46 1.86 -14.71
N LEU A 126 5.74 0.74 -15.37
CA LEU A 126 7.09 0.16 -15.51
C LEU A 126 7.91 0.87 -16.59
N ARG A 127 8.03 2.19 -16.55
CA ARG A 127 8.82 2.91 -17.55
C ARG A 127 10.32 2.61 -17.35
N SER A 128 11.00 2.30 -18.42
CA SER A 128 12.45 2.10 -18.59
C SER A 128 13.23 1.44 -17.45
N ASP A 129 13.15 1.93 -16.23
CA ASP A 129 13.82 1.40 -15.03
C ASP A 129 12.87 1.15 -13.84
N GLY A 130 11.56 1.47 -13.99
CA GLY A 130 10.55 1.33 -12.94
C GLY A 130 10.69 2.32 -11.79
N SER A 131 11.89 2.71 -11.42
CA SER A 131 12.15 3.58 -10.27
C SER A 131 11.75 5.03 -10.50
N SER A 132 11.91 5.55 -11.72
CA SER A 132 11.59 6.94 -12.06
C SER A 132 10.10 7.28 -11.89
N ALA A 133 9.20 6.34 -12.20
CA ALA A 133 7.77 6.55 -12.01
C ALA A 133 7.37 6.54 -10.54
N VAL A 134 8.00 5.68 -9.74
CA VAL A 134 7.80 5.64 -8.28
C VAL A 134 8.37 6.90 -7.64
N ALA A 135 9.57 7.33 -8.02
CA ALA A 135 10.17 8.57 -7.55
C ALA A 135 9.27 9.78 -7.84
N ALA A 136 8.78 9.90 -9.08
CA ALA A 136 7.89 11.00 -9.47
C ALA A 136 6.55 10.99 -8.68
N LEU A 137 5.99 9.82 -8.40
CA LEU A 137 4.80 9.70 -7.55
C LEU A 137 5.11 10.20 -6.13
N LEU A 138 6.17 9.72 -5.51
CA LEU A 138 6.56 10.10 -4.16
C LEU A 138 6.88 11.58 -4.05
N GLU A 139 7.69 12.12 -4.97
CA GLU A 139 8.05 13.55 -5.03
C GLU A 139 6.80 14.45 -5.16
N SER A 140 5.82 14.04 -5.97
CA SER A 140 4.56 14.77 -6.10
C SER A 140 3.70 14.78 -4.83
N CYS A 141 4.00 13.89 -3.88
CA CYS A 141 3.36 13.78 -2.57
C CYS A 141 4.22 14.32 -1.42
N GLY A 142 5.41 14.90 -1.69
CA GLY A 142 6.30 15.45 -0.67
C GLY A 142 7.23 14.43 0.01
N LEU A 143 7.49 13.32 -0.67
CA LEU A 143 8.37 12.25 -0.19
C LEU A 143 9.53 12.04 -1.16
N THR A 144 10.66 11.53 -0.67
CA THR A 144 11.81 11.11 -1.49
C THR A 144 11.86 9.60 -1.60
N LEU A 145 12.21 9.07 -2.77
CA LEU A 145 12.43 7.63 -2.94
C LEU A 145 13.76 7.21 -2.30
N GLU A 146 13.71 6.38 -1.27
CA GLU A 146 14.88 5.83 -0.58
C GLU A 146 15.27 4.44 -1.11
N ARG A 147 14.29 3.63 -1.41
CA ARG A 147 14.52 2.28 -1.91
C ARG A 147 13.43 1.86 -2.89
N PHE A 148 13.86 1.13 -3.90
CA PHE A 148 13.00 0.53 -4.90
C PHE A 148 13.43 -0.90 -5.17
N GLU A 149 12.47 -1.81 -5.27
CA GLU A 149 12.72 -3.19 -5.62
C GLU A 149 11.57 -3.75 -6.45
N MET A 150 11.89 -4.45 -7.53
CA MET A 150 10.92 -5.11 -8.38
C MET A 150 11.07 -6.62 -8.25
N VAL A 151 9.97 -7.29 -7.95
CA VAL A 151 9.96 -8.76 -7.88
C VAL A 151 9.93 -9.32 -9.29
N GLY A 152 10.86 -10.22 -9.59
CA GLY A 152 10.98 -10.83 -10.90
C GLY A 152 12.04 -10.17 -11.80
N ARG A 153 12.23 -10.75 -13.00
CA ARG A 153 13.23 -10.26 -13.94
C ARG A 153 12.64 -9.14 -14.77
N GLN A 154 13.27 -7.97 -14.77
CA GLN A 154 12.86 -6.83 -15.59
C GLN A 154 12.65 -7.23 -17.07
N GLY A 155 11.53 -6.80 -17.65
CA GLY A 155 11.12 -7.16 -19.00
C GLY A 155 10.48 -8.54 -19.15
N SER A 156 10.32 -9.29 -18.07
CA SER A 156 9.59 -10.56 -18.04
C SER A 156 8.16 -10.39 -17.53
N MET A 157 7.28 -11.36 -17.82
CA MET A 157 5.91 -11.41 -17.28
C MET A 157 5.86 -11.63 -15.75
N THR A 158 7.00 -11.83 -15.10
CA THR A 158 7.09 -11.98 -13.64
C THR A 158 7.35 -10.66 -12.93
N ALA A 159 7.76 -9.60 -13.66
CA ALA A 159 8.05 -8.28 -13.11
C ALA A 159 6.79 -7.40 -13.10
N PHE A 160 5.82 -7.76 -12.30
CA PHE A 160 4.57 -7.00 -12.17
C PHE A 160 4.29 -6.49 -10.75
N TYR A 161 5.14 -6.85 -9.79
CA TYR A 161 4.99 -6.54 -8.38
C TYR A 161 6.25 -5.85 -7.87
N GLY A 162 6.09 -4.73 -7.22
CA GLY A 162 7.20 -3.94 -6.71
C GLY A 162 7.00 -3.47 -5.28
N PHE A 163 8.12 -3.12 -4.65
CA PHE A 163 8.19 -2.49 -3.34
C PHE A 163 8.92 -1.16 -3.43
N ALA A 164 8.47 -0.21 -2.63
CA ALA A 164 9.14 1.07 -2.51
C ALA A 164 9.17 1.54 -1.07
N VAL A 165 10.21 2.29 -0.73
CA VAL A 165 10.33 3.03 0.52
C VAL A 165 10.46 4.50 0.19
N GLY A 166 9.53 5.30 0.70
CA GLY A 166 9.58 6.75 0.66
C GLY A 166 9.93 7.34 2.02
N GLU A 167 10.72 8.40 2.03
CA GLU A 167 11.07 9.16 3.23
C GLU A 167 10.53 10.57 3.16
N ARG A 168 10.03 11.07 4.29
CA ARG A 168 9.72 12.49 4.47
C ARG A 168 11.01 13.29 4.54
N MET A 169 11.13 14.29 3.68
CA MET A 169 12.18 15.31 3.70
C MET A 169 12.08 16.21 4.94
#